data_a6fba09baf681a17e36b2fe0c9381064
#
_entry.id   a6fba09baf681a17e36b2fe0c9381064
#
_cell.length_a   1.000
_cell.length_b   1.000
_cell.length_c   1.000
_cell.angle_alpha   90.00
_cell.angle_beta   90.00
_cell.angle_gamma   90.00
#
_symmetry.space_group_name_H-M   'P 1'
#
loop_
_entity.id
_entity.type
_entity.pdbx_description
1 polymer ?
#
loop_
_entity_poly.entity_id
_entity_poly.type
_entity_poly.pdbx_seq_one_letter_code
_entity_poly.pdbx_strand_id
1 'polypeptide(L)'
;MYRDGKVVFTSEVHNFVINNAALGDMISSLPALVFARQRYPDALKLRVWIPDWHHELTAHLLAPYGEFEICDLQKFPAKWEDRKDAGLGPVSYNGAMYDTHTRCRVHMIDYAFNFLVNARPESMAERNYPTKAPLGERKIEGKYVVFPVGATSDNKLFHASVMGPILEWCLANGYLPVIVGTKTSHTGTTINGELRRLVLRDQASLLPKALVEQCLDMREKTTLLQLRDILGHANAVVGVDGGTLHLAGTTDVNIIYASGATLPKHRYIAREANPSHKIRYVGPRDLECAGCQSNWPLTTWHFTDCVYGDFKCMDLLHPDDFINGLKELGL
;
A
#
# COMPACT_ATOMS: atom_id res chain seq x y z
N MET A 1 17.70 -12.08 19.96
CA MET A 1 18.87 -13.02 20.08
C MET A 1 18.60 -14.21 19.19
N TYR A 2 19.56 -14.67 18.40
CA TYR A 2 19.43 -15.88 17.58
C TYR A 2 19.80 -17.11 18.39
N ARG A 3 18.96 -18.10 18.36
CA ARG A 3 19.31 -19.44 18.82
C ARG A 3 18.81 -20.44 17.78
N ASP A 4 19.69 -21.22 17.21
CA ASP A 4 19.38 -22.28 16.23
C ASP A 4 18.59 -21.81 14.99
N GLY A 5 18.94 -20.62 14.49
CA GLY A 5 18.26 -20.01 13.33
C GLY A 5 16.84 -19.48 13.60
N LYS A 6 16.39 -19.45 14.85
CA LYS A 6 15.09 -18.91 15.27
C LYS A 6 15.25 -17.62 16.05
N VAL A 7 14.38 -16.65 15.81
CA VAL A 7 14.26 -15.48 16.64
C VAL A 7 13.74 -15.92 18.01
N VAL A 8 14.55 -15.77 19.04
CA VAL A 8 14.08 -15.97 20.42
C VAL A 8 13.85 -14.60 21.02
N PHE A 9 12.59 -14.29 21.29
CA PHE A 9 12.23 -13.12 22.09
C PHE A 9 12.58 -13.44 23.54
N THR A 10 13.49 -12.68 24.12
CA THR A 10 14.04 -12.93 25.46
C THR A 10 13.50 -12.02 26.54
N SER A 11 12.51 -11.18 26.21
CA SER A 11 11.91 -10.22 27.15
C SER A 11 10.39 -10.27 27.09
N GLU A 12 9.75 -9.82 28.16
CA GLU A 12 8.29 -9.71 28.27
C GLU A 12 7.68 -8.66 27.33
N VAL A 13 8.50 -7.76 26.79
CA VAL A 13 8.08 -6.70 25.86
C VAL A 13 8.97 -6.71 24.63
N HIS A 14 8.38 -6.70 23.45
CA HIS A 14 9.11 -6.52 22.20
C HIS A 14 8.57 -5.30 21.44
N ASN A 15 9.48 -4.47 20.95
CA ASN A 15 9.15 -3.23 20.26
C ASN A 15 9.39 -3.37 18.77
N PHE A 16 8.35 -3.14 17.97
CA PHE A 16 8.42 -3.01 16.52
C PHE A 16 8.34 -1.54 16.14
N VAL A 17 9.32 -1.06 15.42
CA VAL A 17 9.36 0.32 14.94
C VAL A 17 9.15 0.34 13.44
N ILE A 18 8.05 0.91 12.99
CA ILE A 18 7.72 1.08 11.58
C ILE A 18 7.83 2.57 11.27
N ASN A 19 9.01 2.98 10.85
CA ASN A 19 9.35 4.39 10.59
C ASN A 19 8.94 4.85 9.18
N ASN A 20 8.07 4.10 8.50
CA ASN A 20 7.63 4.49 7.19
C ASN A 20 6.28 5.22 7.27
N ALA A 21 6.28 6.47 6.77
CA ALA A 21 5.08 7.28 6.71
C ALA A 21 4.12 6.88 5.56
N ALA A 22 4.58 6.08 4.59
CA ALA A 22 3.75 5.68 3.46
C ALA A 22 2.77 4.57 3.86
N LEU A 23 1.49 4.80 3.57
CA LEU A 23 0.40 3.88 3.93
C LEU A 23 0.63 2.45 3.41
N GLY A 24 1.09 2.31 2.16
CA GLY A 24 1.34 0.98 1.56
C GLY A 24 2.45 0.21 2.27
N ASP A 25 3.53 0.88 2.68
CA ASP A 25 4.64 0.25 3.39
C ASP A 25 4.22 -0.15 4.82
N MET A 26 3.41 0.68 5.49
CA MET A 26 2.84 0.34 6.80
C MET A 26 1.98 -0.92 6.70
N ILE A 27 1.03 -0.97 5.77
CA ILE A 27 0.15 -2.13 5.59
C ILE A 27 0.95 -3.38 5.25
N SER A 28 1.97 -3.27 4.41
CA SER A 28 2.84 -4.39 4.04
C SER A 28 3.70 -4.92 5.19
N SER A 29 3.81 -4.17 6.28
CA SER A 29 4.51 -4.59 7.50
C SER A 29 3.60 -5.39 8.46
N LEU A 30 2.28 -5.25 8.34
CA LEU A 30 1.34 -5.90 9.27
C LEU A 30 1.37 -7.43 9.25
N PRO A 31 1.56 -8.12 8.11
CA PRO A 31 1.70 -9.58 8.12
C PRO A 31 2.80 -10.09 9.05
N ALA A 32 3.94 -9.38 9.11
CA ALA A 32 5.03 -9.74 10.01
C ALA A 32 4.65 -9.60 11.50
N LEU A 33 3.82 -8.60 11.83
CA LEU A 33 3.31 -8.42 13.20
C LEU A 33 2.29 -9.52 13.56
N VAL A 34 1.39 -9.84 12.64
CA VAL A 34 0.43 -10.94 12.80
C VAL A 34 1.18 -12.27 12.99
N PHE A 35 2.18 -12.55 12.17
CA PHE A 35 3.05 -13.71 12.31
C PHE A 35 3.73 -13.75 13.69
N ALA A 36 4.30 -12.63 14.15
CA ALA A 36 4.95 -12.56 15.46
C ALA A 36 3.97 -12.91 16.58
N ARG A 37 2.75 -12.39 16.54
CA ARG A 37 1.71 -12.68 17.53
C ARG A 37 1.29 -14.15 17.51
N GLN A 38 1.07 -14.72 16.34
CA GLN A 38 0.66 -16.13 16.18
C GLN A 38 1.76 -17.10 16.62
N ARG A 39 3.01 -16.77 16.35
CA ARG A 39 4.16 -17.62 16.71
C ARG A 39 4.47 -17.59 18.20
N TYR A 40 4.12 -16.51 18.89
CA TYR A 40 4.45 -16.27 20.29
C TYR A 40 3.22 -15.74 21.05
N PRO A 41 2.14 -16.56 21.18
CA PRO A 41 0.84 -16.07 21.68
C PRO A 41 0.89 -15.63 23.15
N ASP A 42 1.69 -16.29 23.98
CA ASP A 42 1.60 -16.17 25.44
C ASP A 42 2.75 -15.37 26.07
N ALA A 43 3.77 -15.02 25.31
CA ALA A 43 5.05 -14.61 25.91
C ALA A 43 5.31 -13.10 25.86
N LEU A 44 4.55 -12.31 25.10
CA LEU A 44 5.04 -10.99 24.76
C LEU A 44 3.97 -9.92 24.68
N LYS A 45 4.22 -8.82 25.37
CA LYS A 45 3.61 -7.54 25.08
C LYS A 45 4.25 -6.98 23.80
N LEU A 46 3.51 -6.92 22.71
CA LEU A 46 3.99 -6.38 21.44
C LEU A 46 3.63 -4.90 21.35
N ARG A 47 4.65 -4.04 21.30
CA ARG A 47 4.49 -2.62 21.06
C ARG A 47 4.82 -2.29 19.63
N VAL A 48 3.94 -1.53 18.97
CA VAL A 48 4.10 -1.11 17.58
C VAL A 48 4.19 0.41 17.54
N TRP A 49 5.39 0.90 17.27
CA TRP A 49 5.70 2.32 17.17
C TRP A 49 5.56 2.76 15.72
N ILE A 50 4.55 3.58 15.46
CA ILE A 50 4.19 4.08 14.13
C ILE A 50 3.82 5.56 14.18
N PRO A 51 3.81 6.28 13.05
CA PRO A 51 3.26 7.62 12.99
C PRO A 51 1.79 7.67 13.44
N ASP A 52 1.42 8.73 14.16
CA ASP A 52 0.12 8.88 14.81
C ASP A 52 -1.08 8.77 13.84
N TRP A 53 -0.97 9.28 12.63
CA TRP A 53 -2.03 9.18 11.60
C TRP A 53 -2.33 7.75 11.13
N HIS A 54 -1.52 6.77 11.52
CA HIS A 54 -1.76 5.35 11.24
C HIS A 54 -2.33 4.59 12.45
N HIS A 55 -2.38 5.18 13.65
CA HIS A 55 -2.70 4.49 14.89
C HIS A 55 -4.06 3.80 14.84
N GLU A 56 -5.10 4.56 14.53
CA GLU A 56 -6.48 4.06 14.53
C GLU A 56 -6.66 2.90 13.54
N LEU A 57 -6.16 3.05 12.32
CA LEU A 57 -6.20 2.01 11.29
C LEU A 57 -5.42 0.76 11.72
N THR A 58 -4.20 0.94 12.25
CA THR A 58 -3.35 -0.20 12.64
C THR A 58 -3.98 -0.96 13.81
N ALA A 59 -4.47 -0.26 14.83
CA ALA A 59 -5.17 -0.87 15.96
C ALA A 59 -6.37 -1.68 15.49
N HIS A 60 -7.18 -1.11 14.60
CA HIS A 60 -8.35 -1.77 14.04
C HIS A 60 -7.99 -3.03 13.24
N LEU A 61 -6.97 -2.95 12.37
CA LEU A 61 -6.54 -4.08 11.54
C LEU A 61 -5.92 -5.22 12.34
N LEU A 62 -5.20 -4.91 13.42
CA LEU A 62 -4.51 -5.91 14.24
C LEU A 62 -5.41 -6.52 15.34
N ALA A 63 -6.46 -5.84 15.76
CA ALA A 63 -7.34 -6.29 16.86
C ALA A 63 -7.82 -7.75 16.72
N PRO A 64 -8.23 -8.26 15.54
CA PRO A 64 -8.67 -9.65 15.41
C PRO A 64 -7.57 -10.70 15.60
N TYR A 65 -6.31 -10.29 15.64
CA TYR A 65 -5.14 -11.18 15.71
C TYR A 65 -4.50 -11.22 17.10
N GLY A 66 -4.99 -10.41 18.04
CA GLY A 66 -4.56 -10.37 19.42
C GLY A 66 -4.19 -8.97 19.90
N GLU A 67 -3.63 -8.90 21.10
CA GLU A 67 -3.29 -7.62 21.72
C GLU A 67 -1.98 -7.04 21.18
N PHE A 68 -2.06 -5.79 20.77
CA PHE A 68 -0.93 -4.95 20.37
C PHE A 68 -1.05 -3.58 21.05
N GLU A 69 0.02 -3.09 21.61
CA GLU A 69 0.10 -1.72 22.12
C GLU A 69 0.60 -0.81 20.99
N ILE A 70 -0.30 0.02 20.45
CA ILE A 70 0.07 0.98 19.39
C ILE A 70 0.61 2.24 20.03
N CYS A 71 1.82 2.62 19.67
CA CYS A 71 2.58 3.70 20.28
C CYS A 71 2.97 4.76 19.24
N ASP A 72 2.99 6.01 19.69
CA ASP A 72 3.38 7.15 18.87
C ASP A 72 4.89 7.13 18.60
N LEU A 73 5.26 7.01 17.33
CA LEU A 73 6.65 6.98 16.89
C LEU A 73 7.45 8.22 17.33
N GLN A 74 6.81 9.39 17.43
CA GLN A 74 7.49 10.61 17.87
C GLN A 74 7.97 10.53 19.31
N LYS A 75 7.36 9.68 20.13
CA LYS A 75 7.76 9.42 21.53
C LYS A 75 8.78 8.30 21.65
N PHE A 76 9.16 7.65 20.54
CA PHE A 76 10.18 6.61 20.57
C PHE A 76 11.55 7.22 20.78
N PRO A 77 12.31 6.81 21.82
CA PRO A 77 13.61 7.40 22.11
C PRO A 77 14.60 7.23 20.96
N ALA A 78 15.16 8.33 20.48
CA ALA A 78 16.10 8.32 19.36
C ALA A 78 17.45 7.70 19.73
N LYS A 79 17.93 7.95 20.96
CA LYS A 79 19.22 7.46 21.42
C LYS A 79 19.11 6.10 22.11
N TRP A 80 20.11 5.28 21.97
CA TRP A 80 20.16 3.94 22.59
C TRP A 80 20.12 3.99 24.12
N GLU A 81 20.82 4.94 24.70
CA GLU A 81 20.87 5.17 26.15
C GLU A 81 19.48 5.44 26.69
N ASP A 82 18.74 6.36 26.07
CA ASP A 82 17.39 6.73 26.47
C ASP A 82 16.44 5.53 26.38
N ARG A 83 16.66 4.63 25.40
CA ARG A 83 15.87 3.38 25.25
C ARG A 83 16.08 2.43 26.40
N LYS A 84 17.33 2.28 26.83
CA LYS A 84 17.70 1.44 27.97
C LYS A 84 17.10 1.99 29.27
N ASP A 85 17.20 3.28 29.48
CA ASP A 85 16.68 3.96 30.68
C ASP A 85 15.13 3.93 30.71
N ALA A 86 14.47 3.97 29.56
CA ALA A 86 13.02 3.79 29.45
C ALA A 86 12.56 2.32 29.60
N GLY A 87 13.48 1.38 29.87
CA GLY A 87 13.17 -0.04 30.01
C GLY A 87 12.61 -0.67 28.74
N LEU A 88 12.93 -0.11 27.56
CA LEU A 88 12.52 -0.69 26.29
C LEU A 88 13.32 -1.97 26.06
N GLY A 89 12.58 -3.07 25.91
CA GLY A 89 13.12 -4.37 25.55
C GLY A 89 13.69 -4.41 24.12
N PRO A 90 13.86 -5.59 23.54
CA PRO A 90 14.33 -5.73 22.17
C PRO A 90 13.53 -4.89 21.18
N VAL A 91 14.23 -4.29 20.23
CA VAL A 91 13.68 -3.42 19.21
C VAL A 91 13.95 -4.03 17.84
N SER A 92 12.91 -4.29 17.08
CA SER A 92 12.99 -4.60 15.64
C SER A 92 12.58 -3.37 14.84
N TYR A 93 13.37 -3.03 13.85
CA TYR A 93 13.24 -1.77 13.14
C TYR A 93 12.97 -1.98 11.66
N ASN A 94 11.81 -1.59 11.19
CA ASN A 94 11.53 -1.47 9.75
C ASN A 94 11.81 -0.03 9.31
N GLY A 95 13.07 0.34 9.38
CA GLY A 95 13.51 1.67 9.00
C GLY A 95 14.52 1.66 7.86
N ALA A 96 14.83 0.49 7.36
CA ALA A 96 15.77 0.30 6.26
C ALA A 96 15.20 0.72 4.90
N MET A 97 14.41 1.80 4.90
CA MET A 97 13.96 2.49 3.67
C MET A 97 15.13 2.90 2.76
N TYR A 98 16.33 2.80 3.26
CA TYR A 98 17.54 3.25 2.57
C TYR A 98 18.24 2.15 1.78
N ASP A 99 17.90 0.87 1.99
CA ASP A 99 18.36 -0.19 1.11
C ASP A 99 17.41 -0.38 -0.08
N THR A 100 17.46 0.58 -0.99
CA THR A 100 16.68 0.57 -2.22
C THR A 100 16.95 -0.67 -3.08
N HIS A 101 18.15 -1.24 -3.01
CA HIS A 101 18.55 -2.41 -3.76
C HIS A 101 17.80 -3.68 -3.34
N THR A 102 17.76 -3.97 -2.06
CA THR A 102 17.05 -5.14 -1.54
C THR A 102 15.55 -4.96 -1.69
N ARG A 103 15.03 -3.76 -1.42
CA ARG A 103 13.61 -3.45 -1.52
C ARG A 103 13.04 -3.61 -2.93
N CYS A 104 13.82 -3.35 -3.96
CA CYS A 104 13.38 -3.51 -5.35
C CYS A 104 13.41 -4.95 -5.84
N ARG A 105 14.17 -5.84 -5.20
CA ARG A 105 14.41 -7.22 -5.63
C ARG A 105 13.58 -8.26 -4.91
N VAL A 106 13.03 -7.91 -3.77
CA VAL A 106 12.19 -8.79 -2.95
C VAL A 106 10.80 -8.21 -2.81
N HIS A 107 9.85 -9.06 -2.51
CA HIS A 107 8.51 -8.59 -2.18
C HIS A 107 8.54 -7.73 -0.91
N MET A 108 7.80 -6.62 -0.89
CA MET A 108 7.84 -5.68 0.24
C MET A 108 7.39 -6.30 1.57
N ILE A 109 6.53 -7.31 1.54
CA ILE A 109 6.16 -8.09 2.73
C ILE A 109 7.35 -8.92 3.22
N ASP A 110 8.07 -9.60 2.33
CA ASP A 110 9.25 -10.40 2.70
C ASP A 110 10.35 -9.53 3.27
N TYR A 111 10.46 -8.30 2.76
CA TYR A 111 11.35 -7.30 3.31
C TYR A 111 10.96 -6.94 4.75
N ALA A 112 9.68 -6.66 5.00
CA ALA A 112 9.18 -6.39 6.33
C ALA A 112 9.39 -7.57 7.30
N PHE A 113 9.15 -8.80 6.87
CA PHE A 113 9.45 -10.00 7.65
C PHE A 113 10.92 -10.08 8.06
N ASN A 114 11.83 -9.85 7.12
CA ASN A 114 13.26 -9.90 7.41
C ASN A 114 13.67 -8.88 8.48
N PHE A 115 13.15 -7.66 8.41
CA PHE A 115 13.56 -6.58 9.32
C PHE A 115 12.81 -6.59 10.66
N LEU A 116 11.53 -6.92 10.67
CA LEU A 116 10.74 -6.90 11.90
C LEU A 116 10.87 -8.18 12.72
N VAL A 117 10.86 -9.33 12.07
CA VAL A 117 10.84 -10.62 12.77
C VAL A 117 12.03 -11.50 12.43
N ASN A 118 12.93 -11.00 11.58
CA ASN A 118 14.13 -11.71 11.15
C ASN A 118 13.83 -13.14 10.66
N ALA A 119 12.77 -13.27 9.90
CA ALA A 119 12.30 -14.50 9.32
C ALA A 119 11.97 -14.28 7.84
N ARG A 120 11.69 -15.36 7.14
CA ARG A 120 11.05 -15.33 5.83
C ARG A 120 9.70 -16.03 5.96
N PRO A 121 8.66 -15.53 5.31
CA PRO A 121 7.40 -16.25 5.30
C PRO A 121 7.60 -17.62 4.61
N GLU A 122 7.17 -18.68 5.28
CA GLU A 122 7.30 -20.06 4.79
C GLU A 122 6.15 -20.42 3.82
N SER A 123 5.06 -19.67 3.91
CA SER A 123 3.86 -19.87 3.08
C SER A 123 3.30 -18.56 2.52
N MET A 124 2.45 -18.68 1.50
CA MET A 124 1.69 -17.53 0.99
C MET A 124 0.70 -16.99 2.03
N ALA A 125 0.16 -17.87 2.89
CA ALA A 125 -0.78 -17.47 3.94
C ALA A 125 -0.15 -16.51 4.96
N GLU A 126 1.13 -16.68 5.28
CA GLU A 126 1.84 -15.78 6.19
C GLU A 126 2.09 -14.38 5.60
N ARG A 127 2.00 -14.25 4.28
CA ARG A 127 2.09 -12.95 3.58
C ARG A 127 0.78 -12.20 3.53
N ASN A 128 -0.33 -12.83 3.93
CA ASN A 128 -1.64 -12.22 3.78
C ASN A 128 -1.77 -10.96 4.63
N TYR A 129 -2.33 -9.93 4.02
CA TYR A 129 -2.74 -8.73 4.74
C TYR A 129 -3.82 -9.07 5.77
N PRO A 130 -3.90 -8.31 6.87
CA PRO A 130 -4.93 -8.53 7.88
C PRO A 130 -6.31 -8.14 7.33
N THR A 131 -7.13 -9.13 7.01
CA THR A 131 -8.48 -8.95 6.43
C THR A 131 -9.62 -9.22 7.41
N LYS A 132 -9.33 -9.75 8.61
CA LYS A 132 -10.35 -10.15 9.59
C LYS A 132 -11.03 -8.98 10.31
N ALA A 133 -10.48 -7.78 10.24
CA ALA A 133 -11.10 -6.61 10.85
C ALA A 133 -12.44 -6.29 10.14
N PRO A 134 -13.54 -6.12 10.88
CA PRO A 134 -14.84 -5.86 10.29
C PRO A 134 -14.84 -4.55 9.51
N LEU A 135 -15.70 -4.44 8.52
CA LEU A 135 -16.03 -3.17 7.89
C LEU A 135 -17.06 -2.42 8.75
N GLY A 136 -16.95 -1.11 8.76
CA GLY A 136 -17.99 -0.24 9.28
C GLY A 136 -19.20 -0.17 8.35
N GLU A 137 -20.11 0.76 8.64
CA GLU A 137 -21.32 0.94 7.85
C GLU A 137 -21.00 1.36 6.41
N ARG A 138 -21.83 0.87 5.49
CA ARG A 138 -21.77 1.30 4.09
C ARG A 138 -22.17 2.77 3.96
N LYS A 139 -21.26 3.60 3.46
CA LYS A 139 -21.44 5.05 3.34
C LYS A 139 -22.03 5.50 1.99
N ILE A 140 -21.90 4.66 0.96
CA ILE A 140 -22.32 4.98 -0.41
C ILE A 140 -23.31 3.91 -0.84
N GLU A 141 -24.50 4.32 -1.19
CA GLU A 141 -25.55 3.43 -1.67
C GLU A 141 -25.35 3.05 -3.15
N GLY A 142 -25.97 1.95 -3.55
CA GLY A 142 -25.95 1.49 -4.94
C GLY A 142 -24.63 0.83 -5.33
N LYS A 143 -24.43 0.68 -6.64
CA LYS A 143 -23.23 0.09 -7.22
C LYS A 143 -22.20 1.18 -7.48
N TYR A 144 -20.95 0.98 -7.04
CA TYR A 144 -19.90 1.96 -7.29
C TYR A 144 -18.51 1.32 -7.45
N VAL A 145 -17.67 2.03 -8.18
CA VAL A 145 -16.25 1.69 -8.39
C VAL A 145 -15.38 2.84 -7.89
N VAL A 146 -14.35 2.51 -7.10
CA VAL A 146 -13.47 3.51 -6.49
C VAL A 146 -12.21 3.72 -7.32
N PHE A 147 -11.86 4.97 -7.51
CA PHE A 147 -10.68 5.42 -8.25
C PHE A 147 -9.77 6.24 -7.32
N PRO A 148 -8.71 5.63 -6.77
CA PRO A 148 -7.68 6.37 -6.05
C PRO A 148 -6.93 7.32 -7.01
N VAL A 149 -6.88 8.58 -6.64
CA VAL A 149 -6.09 9.59 -7.33
C VAL A 149 -5.05 10.18 -6.39
N GLY A 150 -3.98 10.70 -6.96
CA GLY A 150 -2.83 11.15 -6.21
C GLY A 150 -1.81 10.02 -6.02
N ALA A 151 -0.56 10.34 -6.28
CA ALA A 151 0.56 9.45 -6.12
C ALA A 151 1.75 10.22 -5.56
N THR A 152 2.72 9.49 -5.01
CA THR A 152 3.94 10.07 -4.47
C THR A 152 5.03 10.23 -5.52
N SER A 153 4.77 9.82 -6.77
CA SER A 153 5.73 9.91 -7.87
C SER A 153 5.04 9.79 -9.23
N ASP A 154 5.65 10.37 -10.28
CA ASP A 154 5.08 10.42 -11.62
C ASP A 154 4.91 9.02 -12.24
N ASN A 155 5.77 8.07 -11.90
CA ASN A 155 5.67 6.68 -12.34
C ASN A 155 4.53 5.89 -11.69
N LYS A 156 3.70 6.53 -10.88
CA LYS A 156 2.50 6.00 -10.22
C LYS A 156 1.28 6.88 -10.49
N LEU A 157 1.34 7.74 -11.48
CA LEU A 157 0.21 8.57 -11.83
C LEU A 157 -0.79 7.79 -12.71
N PHE A 158 -2.05 7.85 -12.34
CA PHE A 158 -3.14 7.29 -13.14
C PHE A 158 -3.61 8.35 -14.12
N HIS A 159 -3.09 8.32 -15.34
CA HIS A 159 -3.31 9.39 -16.32
C HIS A 159 -4.78 9.56 -16.69
N ALA A 160 -5.18 10.80 -16.91
CA ALA A 160 -6.57 11.14 -17.25
C ALA A 160 -7.03 10.49 -18.56
N SER A 161 -6.12 10.32 -19.53
CA SER A 161 -6.38 9.62 -20.80
C SER A 161 -6.71 8.13 -20.62
N VAL A 162 -6.22 7.51 -19.55
CA VAL A 162 -6.54 6.13 -19.19
C VAL A 162 -7.77 6.08 -18.30
N MET A 163 -7.83 6.96 -17.30
CA MET A 163 -8.91 6.97 -16.31
C MET A 163 -10.25 7.40 -16.91
N GLY A 164 -10.27 8.41 -17.78
CA GLY A 164 -11.49 8.96 -18.38
C GLY A 164 -12.40 7.90 -19.03
N PRO A 165 -11.91 7.13 -20.01
CA PRO A 165 -12.69 6.08 -20.65
C PRO A 165 -13.21 5.00 -19.68
N ILE A 166 -12.49 4.72 -18.60
CA ILE A 166 -12.93 3.75 -17.59
C ILE A 166 -14.08 4.34 -16.76
N LEU A 167 -14.01 5.62 -16.39
CA LEU A 167 -15.11 6.33 -15.70
C LEU A 167 -16.37 6.36 -16.56
N GLU A 168 -16.23 6.69 -17.85
CA GLU A 168 -17.33 6.69 -18.82
C GLU A 168 -17.97 5.30 -18.94
N TRP A 169 -17.16 4.25 -19.00
CA TRP A 169 -17.64 2.88 -19.02
C TRP A 169 -18.41 2.53 -17.74
N CYS A 170 -17.91 2.93 -16.56
CA CYS A 170 -18.62 2.71 -15.29
C CYS A 170 -19.99 3.37 -15.30
N LEU A 171 -20.07 4.64 -15.68
CA LEU A 171 -21.35 5.37 -15.78
C LEU A 171 -22.33 4.70 -16.76
N ALA A 172 -21.86 4.31 -17.93
CA ALA A 172 -22.67 3.64 -18.95
C ALA A 172 -23.21 2.28 -18.47
N ASN A 173 -22.55 1.63 -17.50
CA ASN A 173 -22.97 0.34 -16.95
C ASN A 173 -23.63 0.45 -15.56
N GLY A 174 -24.02 1.66 -15.14
CA GLY A 174 -24.77 1.89 -13.90
C GLY A 174 -23.93 1.81 -12.63
N TYR A 175 -22.62 2.01 -12.73
CA TYR A 175 -21.72 2.13 -11.58
C TYR A 175 -21.40 3.60 -11.34
N LEU A 176 -21.57 4.06 -10.10
CA LEU A 176 -21.12 5.39 -9.69
C LEU A 176 -19.60 5.39 -9.53
N PRO A 177 -18.84 6.18 -10.31
CA PRO A 177 -17.42 6.35 -10.03
C PRO A 177 -17.21 7.21 -8.76
N VAL A 178 -16.37 6.72 -7.85
CA VAL A 178 -16.03 7.42 -6.60
C VAL A 178 -14.54 7.74 -6.61
N ILE A 179 -14.21 9.02 -6.61
CA ILE A 179 -12.82 9.49 -6.62
C ILE A 179 -12.37 9.70 -5.18
N VAL A 180 -11.27 9.05 -4.77
CA VAL A 180 -10.69 9.15 -3.43
C VAL A 180 -9.21 9.53 -3.49
N GLY A 181 -8.64 9.96 -2.37
CA GLY A 181 -7.23 10.34 -2.25
C GLY A 181 -7.04 11.79 -1.83
N THR A 182 -5.95 12.41 -2.27
CA THR A 182 -5.61 13.80 -1.96
C THR A 182 -5.69 14.67 -3.21
N LYS A 183 -6.08 15.91 -3.05
CA LYS A 183 -6.10 16.92 -4.13
C LYS A 183 -4.68 17.43 -4.43
N THR A 184 -3.88 17.50 -3.38
CA THR A 184 -2.48 17.89 -3.48
C THR A 184 -1.64 16.90 -2.70
N SER A 185 -0.69 16.24 -3.34
CA SER A 185 0.34 15.50 -2.64
C SER A 185 1.68 16.21 -2.84
N HIS A 186 2.34 16.49 -1.72
CA HIS A 186 3.70 17.01 -1.75
C HIS A 186 4.66 15.83 -1.62
N THR A 187 5.40 15.55 -2.68
CA THR A 187 6.50 14.61 -2.60
C THR A 187 7.83 15.32 -2.76
N GLY A 188 8.76 14.94 -1.94
CA GLY A 188 10.15 15.26 -2.19
C GLY A 188 10.71 14.21 -3.15
N THR A 189 11.06 14.60 -4.35
CA THR A 189 11.81 13.80 -5.30
C THR A 189 13.20 14.36 -5.40
N THR A 190 14.21 13.51 -5.35
CA THR A 190 15.57 13.93 -5.63
C THR A 190 15.87 13.63 -7.09
N ILE A 191 16.07 14.67 -7.89
CA ILE A 191 16.49 14.53 -9.28
C ILE A 191 17.90 15.10 -9.39
N ASN A 192 18.84 14.29 -9.90
CA ASN A 192 20.25 14.67 -10.02
C ASN A 192 20.88 15.18 -8.71
N GLY A 193 20.51 14.59 -7.56
CA GLY A 193 21.02 14.99 -6.25
C GLY A 193 20.35 16.21 -5.61
N GLU A 194 19.42 16.86 -6.31
CA GLU A 194 18.64 17.97 -5.78
C GLU A 194 17.25 17.52 -5.34
N LEU A 195 16.87 17.91 -4.12
CA LEU A 195 15.52 17.67 -3.61
C LEU A 195 14.54 18.59 -4.37
N ARG A 196 13.78 18.02 -5.28
CA ARG A 196 12.66 18.72 -5.95
C ARG A 196 11.37 18.35 -5.25
N ARG A 197 10.62 19.35 -4.82
CA ARG A 197 9.22 19.15 -4.43
C ARG A 197 8.38 19.07 -5.69
N LEU A 198 7.98 17.87 -6.07
CA LEU A 198 6.94 17.71 -7.07
C LEU A 198 5.61 18.02 -6.41
N VAL A 199 4.97 19.07 -6.87
CA VAL A 199 3.54 19.26 -6.63
C VAL A 199 2.85 18.32 -7.60
N LEU A 200 2.41 17.17 -7.12
CA LEU A 200 1.65 16.24 -7.94
C LEU A 200 0.35 16.93 -8.34
N ARG A 201 0.12 17.00 -9.63
CA ARG A 201 -1.10 17.58 -10.17
C ARG A 201 -2.27 16.72 -9.72
N ASP A 202 -3.33 17.36 -9.30
CA ASP A 202 -4.62 16.71 -9.11
C ASP A 202 -5.05 16.08 -10.44
N GLN A 203 -4.94 14.75 -10.54
CA GLN A 203 -5.24 14.03 -11.77
C GLN A 203 -6.70 14.15 -12.17
N ALA A 204 -7.61 14.26 -11.20
CA ALA A 204 -9.01 14.51 -11.50
C ALA A 204 -9.23 15.88 -12.17
N SER A 205 -8.35 16.86 -11.93
CA SER A 205 -8.43 18.17 -12.60
C SER A 205 -8.05 18.12 -14.09
N LEU A 206 -7.43 17.04 -14.54
CA LEU A 206 -7.08 16.81 -15.94
C LEU A 206 -8.21 16.12 -16.72
N LEU A 207 -9.24 15.63 -16.05
CA LEU A 207 -10.43 15.05 -16.66
C LEU A 207 -11.39 16.15 -17.15
N PRO A 208 -12.24 15.86 -18.15
CA PRO A 208 -13.32 16.75 -18.54
C PRO A 208 -14.21 17.07 -17.33
N LYS A 209 -14.47 18.36 -17.09
CA LYS A 209 -15.27 18.81 -15.94
C LYS A 209 -16.65 18.12 -15.89
N ALA A 210 -17.33 18.00 -17.02
CA ALA A 210 -18.62 17.33 -17.13
C ALA A 210 -18.58 15.85 -16.75
N LEU A 211 -17.42 15.18 -16.87
CA LEU A 211 -17.23 13.81 -16.43
C LEU A 211 -17.03 13.76 -14.90
N VAL A 212 -16.20 14.67 -14.35
CA VAL A 212 -15.94 14.75 -12.91
C VAL A 212 -17.20 15.08 -12.13
N GLU A 213 -18.08 15.92 -12.68
CA GLU A 213 -19.38 16.29 -12.07
C GLU A 213 -20.35 15.10 -11.96
N GLN A 214 -20.15 14.04 -12.72
CA GLN A 214 -20.92 12.80 -12.62
C GLN A 214 -20.32 11.79 -11.63
N CYS A 215 -19.14 12.08 -11.09
CA CYS A 215 -18.45 11.25 -10.10
C CYS A 215 -18.73 11.75 -8.68
N LEU A 216 -18.69 10.86 -7.71
CA LEU A 216 -18.68 11.24 -6.30
C LEU A 216 -17.25 11.55 -5.85
N ASP A 217 -16.96 12.82 -5.61
CA ASP A 217 -15.64 13.26 -5.12
C ASP A 217 -15.56 13.16 -3.60
N MET A 218 -14.81 12.18 -3.11
CA MET A 218 -14.55 11.91 -1.70
C MET A 218 -13.10 12.24 -1.28
N ARG A 219 -12.34 12.93 -2.15
CA ARG A 219 -10.96 13.31 -1.85
C ARG A 219 -10.91 14.22 -0.62
N GLU A 220 -10.00 13.92 0.31
CA GLU A 220 -9.79 14.66 1.58
C GLU A 220 -11.02 14.72 2.50
N LYS A 221 -12.00 13.84 2.30
CA LYS A 221 -13.26 13.81 3.08
C LYS A 221 -13.39 12.60 3.99
N THR A 222 -12.34 11.81 4.13
CA THR A 222 -12.39 10.55 4.90
C THR A 222 -11.18 10.40 5.82
N THR A 223 -11.38 9.78 6.97
CA THR A 223 -10.28 9.14 7.72
C THR A 223 -9.83 7.88 6.98
N LEU A 224 -8.71 7.29 7.39
CA LEU A 224 -8.24 6.03 6.80
C LEU A 224 -9.20 4.86 7.06
N LEU A 225 -9.86 4.81 8.20
CA LEU A 225 -10.90 3.81 8.48
C LEU A 225 -12.13 4.00 7.59
N GLN A 226 -12.63 5.22 7.48
CA GLN A 226 -13.76 5.52 6.59
C GLN A 226 -13.41 5.22 5.13
N LEU A 227 -12.17 5.52 4.71
CA LEU A 227 -11.70 5.16 3.37
C LEU A 227 -11.70 3.64 3.19
N ARG A 228 -11.19 2.87 4.17
CA ARG A 228 -11.23 1.41 4.14
C ARG A 228 -12.65 0.87 3.99
N ASP A 229 -13.62 1.45 4.71
CA ASP A 229 -15.03 1.05 4.61
C ASP A 229 -15.59 1.33 3.20
N ILE A 230 -15.30 2.51 2.64
CA ILE A 230 -15.69 2.85 1.27
C ILE A 230 -15.08 1.86 0.26
N LEU A 231 -13.79 1.53 0.42
CA LEU A 231 -13.12 0.57 -0.45
C LEU A 231 -13.73 -0.83 -0.31
N GLY A 232 -13.98 -1.30 0.92
CA GLY A 232 -14.47 -2.64 1.20
C GLY A 232 -15.90 -2.90 0.73
N HIS A 233 -16.73 -1.87 0.67
CA HIS A 233 -18.11 -1.96 0.18
C HIS A 233 -18.26 -1.68 -1.31
N ALA A 234 -17.17 -1.35 -2.02
CA ALA A 234 -17.20 -1.10 -3.45
C ALA A 234 -17.37 -2.39 -4.27
N ASN A 235 -17.86 -2.26 -5.49
CA ASN A 235 -17.86 -3.38 -6.45
C ASN A 235 -16.45 -3.68 -6.96
N ALA A 236 -15.63 -2.63 -7.14
CA ALA A 236 -14.21 -2.74 -7.44
C ALA A 236 -13.45 -1.48 -7.04
N VAL A 237 -12.13 -1.62 -6.88
CA VAL A 237 -11.17 -0.52 -6.78
C VAL A 237 -10.23 -0.59 -7.97
N VAL A 238 -10.11 0.48 -8.72
CA VAL A 238 -9.31 0.57 -9.95
C VAL A 238 -8.26 1.64 -9.79
N GLY A 239 -7.00 1.28 -9.84
CA GLY A 239 -5.93 2.27 -9.66
C GLY A 239 -4.54 1.73 -9.94
N VAL A 240 -3.57 2.56 -9.65
CA VAL A 240 -2.14 2.27 -9.81
C VAL A 240 -1.48 1.93 -8.47
N ASP A 241 -0.28 1.34 -8.52
CA ASP A 241 0.50 0.98 -7.32
C ASP A 241 0.56 2.13 -6.32
N GLY A 242 -0.11 2.00 -5.18
CA GLY A 242 -0.20 3.04 -4.17
C GLY A 242 -0.85 2.57 -2.86
N GLY A 243 -0.70 3.37 -1.82
CA GLY A 243 -1.17 3.04 -0.48
C GLY A 243 -2.65 2.69 -0.40
N THR A 244 -3.50 3.35 -1.18
CA THR A 244 -4.95 3.09 -1.21
C THR A 244 -5.28 1.71 -1.77
N LEU A 245 -4.53 1.20 -2.77
CA LEU A 245 -4.74 -0.17 -3.25
C LEU A 245 -4.29 -1.21 -2.21
N HIS A 246 -3.21 -0.93 -1.48
CA HIS A 246 -2.81 -1.78 -0.35
C HIS A 246 -3.87 -1.75 0.77
N LEU A 247 -4.48 -0.59 1.02
CA LEU A 247 -5.60 -0.49 1.96
C LEU A 247 -6.82 -1.31 1.49
N ALA A 248 -7.17 -1.24 0.21
CA ALA A 248 -8.19 -2.11 -0.38
C ALA A 248 -7.85 -3.60 -0.20
N GLY A 249 -6.57 -3.95 -0.25
CA GLY A 249 -6.07 -5.30 0.01
C GLY A 249 -6.35 -5.82 1.43
N THR A 250 -6.66 -4.96 2.40
CA THR A 250 -7.11 -5.37 3.75
C THR A 250 -8.61 -5.67 3.81
N THR A 251 -9.29 -5.68 2.68
CA THR A 251 -10.72 -6.00 2.53
C THR A 251 -10.90 -7.07 1.46
N ASP A 252 -12.14 -7.50 1.23
CA ASP A 252 -12.46 -8.53 0.22
C ASP A 252 -12.99 -7.92 -1.10
N VAL A 253 -12.63 -6.68 -1.42
CA VAL A 253 -13.06 -5.99 -2.63
C VAL A 253 -12.32 -6.48 -3.88
N ASN A 254 -12.95 -6.43 -5.03
CA ASN A 254 -12.30 -6.60 -6.34
C ASN A 254 -11.29 -5.48 -6.61
N ILE A 255 -10.10 -5.82 -7.11
CA ILE A 255 -9.05 -4.82 -7.38
C ILE A 255 -8.53 -4.99 -8.81
N ILE A 256 -8.51 -3.90 -9.56
CA ILE A 256 -7.70 -3.78 -10.76
C ILE A 256 -6.46 -2.95 -10.40
N TYR A 257 -5.33 -3.61 -10.41
CA TYR A 257 -4.06 -3.06 -9.96
C TYR A 257 -3.16 -2.83 -11.15
N ALA A 258 -2.89 -1.58 -11.49
CA ALA A 258 -1.93 -1.24 -12.53
C ALA A 258 -0.54 -0.96 -11.95
N SER A 259 0.47 -1.46 -12.62
CA SER A 259 1.85 -1.16 -12.32
C SER A 259 2.67 -0.97 -13.60
N GLY A 260 3.53 0.03 -13.59
CA GLY A 260 4.42 0.32 -14.72
C GLY A 260 5.89 0.04 -14.36
N ALA A 261 6.43 0.83 -13.47
CA ALA A 261 7.84 0.77 -13.08
C ALA A 261 8.17 -0.38 -12.11
N THR A 262 7.17 -0.92 -11.38
CA THR A 262 7.34 -2.06 -10.47
C THR A 262 6.71 -3.31 -11.05
N LEU A 263 7.31 -4.47 -10.82
CA LEU A 263 6.70 -5.74 -11.22
C LEU A 263 5.64 -6.18 -10.18
N PRO A 264 4.48 -6.71 -10.62
CA PRO A 264 3.47 -7.24 -9.72
C PRO A 264 4.02 -8.22 -8.69
N LYS A 265 4.95 -9.10 -9.07
CA LYS A 265 5.58 -10.08 -8.17
C LYS A 265 6.28 -9.47 -6.94
N HIS A 266 6.61 -8.18 -6.96
CA HIS A 266 7.27 -7.48 -5.85
C HIS A 266 6.32 -6.58 -5.07
N ARG A 267 5.12 -6.35 -5.59
CA ARG A 267 4.14 -5.42 -5.04
C ARG A 267 2.72 -5.99 -5.00
N TYR A 268 2.54 -7.27 -5.31
CA TYR A 268 1.20 -7.85 -5.28
C TYR A 268 0.57 -7.73 -3.89
N ILE A 269 -0.72 -7.61 -3.89
CA ILE A 269 -1.51 -7.63 -2.67
C ILE A 269 -1.76 -9.09 -2.31
N ALA A 270 -1.16 -9.54 -1.19
CA ALA A 270 -1.45 -10.84 -0.63
C ALA A 270 -2.60 -10.72 0.36
N ARG A 271 -3.60 -11.55 0.23
CA ARG A 271 -4.68 -11.69 1.18
C ARG A 271 -5.18 -13.12 1.24
N GLU A 272 -5.79 -13.48 2.37
CA GLU A 272 -6.37 -14.80 2.57
C GLU A 272 -7.31 -15.09 1.40
N ALA A 273 -7.00 -16.17 0.71
CA ALA A 273 -7.62 -16.43 -0.55
C ALA A 273 -9.12 -16.70 -0.38
N ASN A 274 -9.93 -15.71 -0.75
CA ASN A 274 -10.99 -16.13 -1.61
C ASN A 274 -10.30 -16.31 -2.96
N PRO A 275 -10.13 -17.56 -3.41
CA PRO A 275 -9.12 -17.84 -4.38
C PRO A 275 -9.43 -17.09 -5.66
N SER A 276 -8.45 -16.53 -6.19
CA SER A 276 -8.25 -16.37 -7.61
C SER A 276 -8.85 -15.15 -8.32
N HIS A 277 -9.90 -14.53 -7.84
CA HIS A 277 -10.69 -13.76 -8.80
C HIS A 277 -10.79 -12.27 -8.54
N LYS A 278 -10.32 -11.80 -7.39
CA LYS A 278 -10.59 -10.43 -6.97
C LYS A 278 -9.45 -9.45 -7.22
N ILE A 279 -8.33 -9.88 -7.75
CA ILE A 279 -7.24 -8.97 -8.13
C ILE A 279 -6.79 -9.27 -9.55
N ARG A 280 -6.84 -8.24 -10.40
CA ARG A 280 -6.31 -8.27 -11.75
C ARG A 280 -5.16 -7.29 -11.87
N TYR A 281 -4.06 -7.74 -12.41
CA TYR A 281 -2.90 -6.90 -12.67
C TYR A 281 -2.90 -6.45 -14.12
N VAL A 282 -2.72 -5.14 -14.31
CA VAL A 282 -2.61 -4.48 -15.60
C VAL A 282 -1.25 -3.81 -15.70
N GLY A 283 -0.60 -3.92 -16.83
CA GLY A 283 0.70 -3.29 -17.08
C GLY A 283 0.81 -2.77 -18.51
N PRO A 284 1.84 -1.97 -18.80
CA PRO A 284 2.08 -1.49 -20.16
C PRO A 284 2.41 -2.67 -21.08
N ARG A 285 1.82 -2.66 -22.28
CA ARG A 285 2.09 -3.67 -23.30
C ARG A 285 3.40 -3.30 -24.04
N ASP A 286 4.16 -4.32 -24.40
CA ASP A 286 5.33 -4.21 -25.28
C ASP A 286 6.36 -3.14 -24.89
N LEU A 287 6.50 -2.88 -23.59
CA LEU A 287 7.47 -1.93 -23.05
C LEU A 287 8.67 -2.65 -22.46
N GLU A 288 9.81 -2.54 -23.10
CA GLU A 288 11.05 -3.21 -22.70
C GLU A 288 11.49 -2.87 -21.27
N CYS A 289 11.28 -1.62 -20.86
CA CYS A 289 11.63 -1.17 -19.51
C CYS A 289 10.52 -1.41 -18.46
N ALA A 290 9.44 -2.12 -18.77
CA ALA A 290 8.40 -2.43 -17.78
C ALA A 290 8.99 -3.13 -16.57
N GLY A 291 8.65 -2.66 -15.36
CA GLY A 291 9.22 -3.17 -14.13
C GLY A 291 10.67 -2.75 -13.87
N CYS A 292 11.14 -1.66 -14.46
CA CYS A 292 12.54 -1.20 -14.34
C CYS A 292 13.01 -1.03 -12.89
N GLN A 293 12.15 -0.63 -11.96
CA GLN A 293 12.49 -0.52 -10.54
C GLN A 293 12.79 -1.89 -9.89
N SER A 294 12.36 -2.97 -10.52
CA SER A 294 12.63 -4.34 -10.07
C SER A 294 13.85 -4.95 -10.76
N ASN A 295 14.35 -4.33 -11.81
CA ASN A 295 15.44 -4.82 -12.63
C ASN A 295 16.67 -3.91 -12.50
N TRP A 296 17.49 -4.14 -11.48
CA TRP A 296 18.81 -3.54 -11.42
C TRP A 296 19.68 -4.10 -12.59
N PRO A 297 20.39 -3.32 -13.33
CA PRO A 297 20.94 -1.98 -13.08
C PRO A 297 20.17 -0.81 -13.73
N LEU A 298 18.97 -1.02 -14.24
CA LEU A 298 18.21 0.03 -14.93
C LEU A 298 17.62 1.08 -13.99
N THR A 299 17.65 0.84 -12.67
CA THR A 299 17.11 1.79 -11.71
C THR A 299 18.11 2.84 -11.33
N THR A 300 17.70 4.09 -11.38
CA THR A 300 18.35 5.16 -10.64
C THR A 300 18.22 4.94 -9.14
N TRP A 301 19.01 5.62 -8.32
CA TRP A 301 18.96 5.53 -6.86
C TRP A 301 17.63 5.97 -6.24
N HIS A 302 16.70 6.48 -7.03
CA HIS A 302 15.44 7.07 -6.59
C HIS A 302 14.26 6.31 -7.18
N PHE A 303 13.34 5.84 -6.32
CA PHE A 303 12.09 5.18 -6.69
C PHE A 303 11.16 6.03 -7.57
N THR A 304 11.43 7.31 -7.64
CA THR A 304 10.63 8.29 -8.35
C THR A 304 11.14 8.58 -9.74
N ASP A 305 12.34 8.11 -10.08
CA ASP A 305 12.97 8.45 -11.33
C ASP A 305 12.58 7.47 -12.45
N CYS A 306 12.45 7.99 -13.63
CA CYS A 306 12.40 7.22 -14.87
C CYS A 306 13.78 7.22 -15.51
N VAL A 307 14.30 6.03 -15.87
CA VAL A 307 15.59 5.89 -16.55
C VAL A 307 15.64 6.67 -17.86
N TYR A 308 14.49 6.75 -18.54
CA TYR A 308 14.35 7.48 -19.81
C TYR A 308 13.75 8.88 -19.62
N GLY A 309 13.30 9.24 -18.43
CA GLY A 309 12.72 10.55 -18.10
C GLY A 309 11.33 10.83 -18.66
N ASP A 310 10.68 9.85 -19.27
CA ASP A 310 9.44 10.02 -20.02
C ASP A 310 8.20 9.31 -19.41
N PHE A 311 8.40 8.45 -18.42
CA PHE A 311 7.33 7.70 -17.73
C PHE A 311 6.35 6.94 -18.65
N LYS A 312 6.79 6.54 -19.84
CA LYS A 312 5.97 5.83 -20.84
C LYS A 312 5.19 4.63 -20.28
N CYS A 313 5.69 4.00 -19.24
CA CYS A 313 4.99 2.88 -18.59
C CYS A 313 3.59 3.26 -18.07
N MET A 314 3.34 4.53 -17.79
CA MET A 314 2.04 5.03 -17.35
C MET A 314 1.19 5.52 -18.53
N ASP A 315 1.81 6.08 -19.56
CA ASP A 315 1.13 6.50 -20.79
C ASP A 315 0.64 5.33 -21.64
N LEU A 316 1.36 4.21 -21.61
CA LEU A 316 1.05 2.99 -22.37
C LEU A 316 0.08 2.03 -21.64
N LEU A 317 -0.47 2.42 -20.50
CA LEU A 317 -1.60 1.71 -19.92
C LEU A 317 -2.82 1.89 -20.84
N HIS A 318 -3.49 0.80 -21.16
CA HIS A 318 -4.62 0.82 -22.08
C HIS A 318 -5.96 0.72 -21.33
N PRO A 319 -6.91 1.65 -21.52
CA PRO A 319 -8.20 1.63 -20.82
C PRO A 319 -8.94 0.31 -20.95
N ASP A 320 -8.87 -0.34 -22.11
CA ASP A 320 -9.56 -1.62 -22.36
C ASP A 320 -9.08 -2.75 -21.47
N ASP A 321 -7.82 -2.74 -21.02
CA ASP A 321 -7.30 -3.76 -20.11
C ASP A 321 -7.98 -3.67 -18.75
N PHE A 322 -8.25 -2.46 -18.28
CA PHE A 322 -9.01 -2.23 -17.05
C PHE A 322 -10.47 -2.60 -17.21
N ILE A 323 -11.10 -2.19 -18.31
CA ILE A 323 -12.52 -2.49 -18.62
C ILE A 323 -12.72 -4.01 -18.74
N ASN A 324 -11.83 -4.69 -19.45
CA ASN A 324 -11.88 -6.15 -19.56
C ASN A 324 -11.67 -6.82 -18.21
N GLY A 325 -10.74 -6.31 -17.39
CA GLY A 325 -10.55 -6.75 -16.01
C GLY A 325 -11.83 -6.60 -15.17
N LEU A 326 -12.54 -5.47 -15.27
CA LEU A 326 -13.81 -5.26 -14.58
C LEU A 326 -14.88 -6.26 -15.03
N LYS A 327 -15.02 -6.50 -16.34
CA LYS A 327 -15.94 -7.51 -16.90
C LYS A 327 -15.61 -8.92 -16.42
N GLU A 328 -14.33 -9.31 -16.37
CA GLU A 328 -13.88 -10.60 -15.84
C GLU A 328 -14.16 -10.77 -14.35
N LEU A 329 -14.24 -9.67 -13.60
CA LEU A 329 -14.62 -9.64 -12.19
C LEU A 329 -16.14 -9.62 -11.98
N GLY A 330 -16.93 -9.64 -13.04
CA GLY A 330 -18.40 -9.73 -13.00
C GLY A 330 -19.11 -8.38 -12.88
N LEU A 331 -18.46 -7.28 -13.25
CA LEU A 331 -19.08 -5.96 -13.33
C LEU A 331 -19.73 -5.70 -14.67
#